data_4b5a0e57a495b1405168d98dc72501e1
#
_entry.id   4b5a0e57a495b1405168d98dc72501e1
#
_cell.length_a   1.000
_cell.length_b   1.000
_cell.length_c   1.000
_cell.angle_alpha   90.00
_cell.angle_beta   90.00
_cell.angle_gamma   90.00
#
_symmetry.space_group_name_H-M   'P 1'
#
loop_
_entity.id
_entity.type
_entity.pdbx_description
1 polymer ?
#
loop_
_entity_poly.entity_id
_entity_poly.type
_entity_poly.pdbx_seq_one_letter_code
_entity_poly.pdbx_strand_id
1 'polypeptide(L)'
;MEKKIRIGICGYGNLGHGVELAVNRAADMELVGVFSRRDLPGTDSGVPAINLKHVLDYKDKIDVMILCGGSATDLVDQGPELAQNFVTVDSFDTHPRIPEHFANMDAVTKANNTAAIISVGWDPGLFSLLRVLGDSVLPEGKSYTFWGKGVSQGHSDAIRRIPGVKNGKQYTIPKQEYLDAVRSGKGTDAPGNEMHLRECFVVPE
;
A
#
# COMPACT_ATOMS: atom_id res chain seq x y z
N MET A 1 18.51 23.42 -13.82
CA MET A 1 17.99 22.09 -13.46
C MET A 1 16.76 22.30 -12.62
N GLU A 2 15.65 21.67 -12.95
CA GLU A 2 14.45 21.68 -12.10
C GLU A 2 14.77 21.09 -10.74
N LYS A 3 14.21 21.68 -9.69
CA LYS A 3 14.39 21.21 -8.32
C LYS A 3 13.68 19.85 -8.17
N LYS A 4 14.43 18.81 -7.82
CA LYS A 4 13.84 17.49 -7.57
C LYS A 4 13.00 17.48 -6.30
N ILE A 5 11.95 16.64 -6.27
CA ILE A 5 11.16 16.36 -5.09
C ILE A 5 11.98 15.43 -4.18
N ARG A 6 12.22 15.87 -2.95
CA ARG A 6 13.03 15.13 -1.96
C ARG A 6 12.14 14.15 -1.20
N ILE A 7 12.41 12.87 -1.36
CA ILE A 7 11.61 11.78 -0.82
C ILE A 7 12.28 11.14 0.39
N GLY A 8 11.51 10.92 1.45
CA GLY A 8 11.84 10.02 2.55
C GLY A 8 10.96 8.78 2.50
N ILE A 9 11.50 7.61 2.86
CA ILE A 9 10.75 6.36 2.98
C ILE A 9 10.66 5.97 4.46
N CYS A 10 9.46 5.77 5.00
CA CYS A 10 9.25 5.25 6.34
C CYS A 10 8.78 3.80 6.28
N GLY A 11 9.64 2.87 6.73
CA GLY A 11 9.44 1.43 6.64
C GLY A 11 10.18 0.81 5.45
N TYR A 12 10.94 -0.25 5.71
CA TYR A 12 11.80 -0.90 4.72
C TYR A 12 11.53 -2.40 4.65
N GLY A 13 10.30 -2.71 4.25
CA GLY A 13 9.84 -4.03 3.84
C GLY A 13 9.74 -4.11 2.32
N ASN A 14 8.99 -5.08 1.79
CA ASN A 14 8.81 -5.26 0.35
C ASN A 14 8.33 -3.98 -0.35
N LEU A 15 7.40 -3.25 0.27
CA LEU A 15 6.91 -1.99 -0.28
C LEU A 15 8.01 -0.92 -0.28
N GLY A 16 8.76 -0.78 0.82
CA GLY A 16 9.86 0.19 0.91
C GLY A 16 10.94 -0.02 -0.14
N HIS A 17 11.36 -1.26 -0.38
CA HIS A 17 12.28 -1.61 -1.48
C HIS A 17 11.68 -1.25 -2.85
N GLY A 18 10.40 -1.54 -3.07
CA GLY A 18 9.71 -1.17 -4.33
C GLY A 18 9.66 0.34 -4.55
N VAL A 19 9.37 1.11 -3.50
CA VAL A 19 9.34 2.57 -3.54
C VAL A 19 10.74 3.14 -3.80
N GLU A 20 11.78 2.63 -3.14
CA GLU A 20 13.16 3.02 -3.39
C GLU A 20 13.55 2.83 -4.86
N LEU A 21 13.22 1.66 -5.42
CA LEU A 21 13.48 1.37 -6.83
C LEU A 21 12.72 2.35 -7.76
N ALA A 22 11.48 2.69 -7.44
CA ALA A 22 10.66 3.61 -8.23
C ALA A 22 11.20 5.04 -8.16
N VAL A 23 11.54 5.54 -6.98
CA VAL A 23 12.11 6.88 -6.79
C VAL A 23 13.43 7.03 -7.52
N ASN A 24 14.30 6.03 -7.45
CA ASN A 24 15.60 6.06 -8.15
C ASN A 24 15.48 6.03 -9.68
N ARG A 25 14.33 5.63 -10.23
CA ARG A 25 14.04 5.68 -11.68
C ARG A 25 13.35 6.95 -12.11
N ALA A 26 12.79 7.71 -11.19
CA ALA A 26 12.11 8.97 -11.48
C ALA A 26 13.13 10.10 -11.68
N ALA A 27 13.04 10.82 -12.79
CA ALA A 27 13.99 11.87 -13.12
C ALA A 27 13.83 13.14 -12.25
N ASP A 28 12.62 13.34 -11.73
CA ASP A 28 12.17 14.50 -10.96
C ASP A 28 12.18 14.28 -9.45
N MET A 29 12.64 13.10 -8.98
CA MET A 29 12.71 12.76 -7.56
C MET A 29 14.15 12.46 -7.12
N GLU A 30 14.40 12.59 -5.83
CA GLU A 30 15.63 12.13 -5.18
C GLU A 30 15.32 11.52 -3.82
N LEU A 31 15.93 10.40 -3.52
CA LEU A 31 15.77 9.73 -2.24
C LEU A 31 16.77 10.30 -1.22
N VAL A 32 16.25 10.86 -0.12
CA VAL A 32 17.05 11.46 0.96
C VAL A 32 17.52 10.40 1.96
N GLY A 33 16.64 9.44 2.26
CA GLY A 33 16.94 8.38 3.21
C GLY A 33 15.74 7.47 3.49
N VAL A 34 16.04 6.36 4.16
CA VAL A 34 15.08 5.35 4.60
C VAL A 34 15.03 5.33 6.13
N PHE A 35 13.84 5.49 6.68
CA PHE A 35 13.58 5.55 8.13
C PHE A 35 12.96 4.24 8.61
N SER A 36 13.54 3.65 9.65
CA SER A 36 13.06 2.38 10.21
C SER A 36 13.20 2.36 11.72
N ARG A 37 12.28 1.65 12.39
CA ARG A 37 12.41 1.35 13.84
C ARG A 37 13.48 0.29 14.11
N ARG A 38 13.77 -0.54 13.11
CA ARG A 38 14.81 -1.57 13.18
C ARG A 38 16.10 -1.03 12.59
N ASP A 39 17.22 -1.46 13.13
CA ASP A 39 18.49 -1.22 12.50
C ASP A 39 18.56 -1.94 11.16
N LEU A 40 18.92 -1.22 10.12
CA LEU A 40 19.06 -1.75 8.77
C LEU A 40 20.55 -1.89 8.44
N PRO A 41 20.96 -2.98 7.80
CA PRO A 41 22.34 -3.17 7.38
C PRO A 41 22.77 -2.22 6.25
N GLY A 42 21.80 -1.58 5.58
CA GLY A 42 21.96 -0.66 4.47
C GLY A 42 20.67 -0.55 3.66
N THR A 43 20.74 0.19 2.57
CA THR A 43 19.68 0.33 1.56
C THR A 43 20.21 -0.11 0.20
N ASP A 44 19.31 -0.45 -0.72
CA ASP A 44 19.70 -0.98 -2.04
C ASP A 44 20.44 0.07 -2.89
N SER A 45 20.11 1.34 -2.72
CA SER A 45 20.75 2.46 -3.43
C SER A 45 21.92 3.11 -2.69
N GLY A 46 22.22 2.66 -1.47
CA GLY A 46 23.28 3.23 -0.64
C GLY A 46 22.91 4.55 0.05
N VAL A 47 21.65 4.99 0.00
CA VAL A 47 21.21 6.15 0.79
C VAL A 47 21.22 5.84 2.29
N PRO A 48 21.27 6.85 3.17
CA PRO A 48 21.29 6.62 4.60
C PRO A 48 20.10 5.80 5.11
N ALA A 49 20.39 4.76 5.88
CA ALA A 49 19.43 4.07 6.73
C ALA A 49 19.42 4.75 8.11
N ILE A 50 18.27 5.30 8.49
CA ILE A 50 18.14 6.19 9.64
C ILE A 50 17.15 5.59 10.64
N ASN A 51 17.48 5.62 11.93
CA ASN A 51 16.51 5.21 12.94
C ASN A 51 15.36 6.23 12.98
N LEU A 52 14.11 5.73 12.98
CA LEU A 52 12.91 6.55 12.90
C LEU A 52 12.81 7.63 13.99
N LYS A 53 13.44 7.42 15.17
CA LYS A 53 13.48 8.42 16.24
C LYS A 53 14.17 9.74 15.83
N HIS A 54 14.97 9.73 14.75
CA HIS A 54 15.67 10.89 14.20
C HIS A 54 14.93 11.50 12.99
N VAL A 55 13.72 11.09 12.67
CA VAL A 55 13.01 11.54 11.47
C VAL A 55 12.81 13.07 11.45
N LEU A 56 12.59 13.69 12.61
CA LEU A 56 12.37 15.13 12.71
C LEU A 56 13.62 15.97 12.36
N ASP A 57 14.83 15.40 12.48
CA ASP A 57 16.09 16.05 12.07
C ASP A 57 16.15 16.24 10.53
N TYR A 58 15.19 15.65 9.82
CA TYR A 58 15.08 15.68 8.36
C TYR A 58 13.87 16.49 7.85
N LYS A 59 13.13 17.19 8.73
CA LYS A 59 11.92 17.92 8.37
C LYS A 59 12.17 18.89 7.19
N ASP A 60 13.26 19.63 7.19
CA ASP A 60 13.58 20.59 6.14
C ASP A 60 14.30 19.98 4.92
N LYS A 61 14.61 18.68 4.99
CA LYS A 61 15.34 17.95 3.95
C LYS A 61 14.43 17.07 3.09
N ILE A 62 13.19 16.82 3.52
CA ILE A 62 12.23 15.94 2.86
C ILE A 62 10.99 16.76 2.47
N ASP A 63 10.62 16.69 1.21
CA ASP A 63 9.41 17.31 0.71
C ASP A 63 8.21 16.37 0.89
N VAL A 64 8.39 15.04 0.70
CA VAL A 64 7.34 14.03 0.86
C VAL A 64 7.89 12.79 1.56
N MET A 65 7.16 12.32 2.58
CA MET A 65 7.44 11.07 3.29
C MET A 65 6.49 9.97 2.80
N ILE A 66 7.02 8.90 2.21
CA ILE A 66 6.23 7.74 1.77
C ILE A 66 6.21 6.71 2.89
N LEU A 67 5.01 6.37 3.37
CA LEU A 67 4.79 5.48 4.49
C LEU A 67 4.57 4.04 3.99
N CYS A 68 5.52 3.18 4.25
CA CYS A 68 5.56 1.79 3.78
C CYS A 68 5.32 0.78 4.91
N GLY A 69 4.71 1.22 6.00
CA GLY A 69 4.31 0.37 7.12
C GLY A 69 3.04 -0.44 6.84
N GLY A 70 2.74 -1.42 7.68
CA GLY A 70 1.52 -2.22 7.58
C GLY A 70 0.28 -1.44 8.02
N SER A 71 -0.81 -1.55 7.25
CA SER A 71 -2.07 -0.83 7.52
C SER A 71 -2.68 -1.20 8.87
N ALA A 72 -2.59 -2.46 9.26
CA ALA A 72 -3.20 -2.95 10.50
C ALA A 72 -2.38 -2.60 11.76
N THR A 73 -1.09 -2.30 11.63
CA THR A 73 -0.16 -2.21 12.76
C THR A 73 0.59 -0.90 12.84
N ASP A 74 0.98 -0.32 11.71
CA ASP A 74 1.89 0.82 11.69
C ASP A 74 1.19 2.11 11.26
N LEU A 75 0.47 2.10 10.14
CA LEU A 75 -0.05 3.31 9.51
C LEU A 75 -1.11 4.04 10.33
N VAL A 76 -1.83 3.32 11.21
CA VAL A 76 -2.85 3.90 12.09
C VAL A 76 -2.24 4.96 13.01
N ASP A 77 -1.05 4.71 13.53
CA ASP A 77 -0.34 5.60 14.45
C ASP A 77 0.69 6.47 13.71
N GLN A 78 1.53 5.87 12.87
CA GLN A 78 2.59 6.58 12.16
C GLN A 78 2.07 7.59 11.13
N GLY A 79 0.93 7.31 10.49
CA GLY A 79 0.32 8.23 9.54
C GLY A 79 0.05 9.58 10.16
N PRO A 80 -0.82 9.67 11.19
CA PRO A 80 -1.11 10.92 11.87
C PRO A 80 0.12 11.55 12.55
N GLU A 81 1.03 10.76 13.13
CA GLU A 81 2.25 11.27 13.77
C GLU A 81 3.15 12.00 12.76
N LEU A 82 3.47 11.35 11.65
CA LEU A 82 4.38 11.91 10.64
C LEU A 82 3.74 13.05 9.84
N ALA A 83 2.42 12.99 9.61
CA ALA A 83 1.68 14.04 8.92
C ALA A 83 1.65 15.39 9.66
N GLN A 84 1.99 15.42 10.95
CA GLN A 84 2.19 16.68 11.67
C GLN A 84 3.36 17.51 11.12
N ASN A 85 4.34 16.86 10.51
CA ASN A 85 5.60 17.50 10.13
C ASN A 85 5.97 17.34 8.66
N PHE A 86 5.34 16.41 7.95
CA PHE A 86 5.64 16.08 6.57
C PHE A 86 4.38 16.02 5.71
N VAL A 87 4.51 16.31 4.44
CA VAL A 87 3.54 15.82 3.44
C VAL A 87 3.72 14.31 3.35
N THR A 88 2.65 13.55 3.45
CA THR A 88 2.72 12.08 3.50
C THR A 88 1.96 11.41 2.35
N VAL A 89 2.45 10.24 1.96
CA VAL A 89 1.75 9.32 1.05
C VAL A 89 1.73 7.94 1.71
N ASP A 90 0.57 7.32 1.83
CA ASP A 90 0.44 5.97 2.40
C ASP A 90 -0.31 5.00 1.50
N SER A 91 -0.19 3.72 1.81
CA SER A 91 -0.87 2.62 1.14
C SER A 91 -1.88 1.92 2.06
N PHE A 92 -2.57 2.66 2.92
CA PHE A 92 -3.55 2.11 3.85
C PHE A 92 -4.64 1.33 3.13
N ASP A 93 -4.78 0.03 3.41
CA ASP A 93 -5.65 -0.91 2.68
C ASP A 93 -6.68 -1.64 3.56
N THR A 94 -6.82 -1.26 4.81
CA THR A 94 -7.88 -1.80 5.68
C THR A 94 -9.22 -1.16 5.31
N HIS A 95 -9.85 -1.67 4.23
CA HIS A 95 -11.03 -1.07 3.58
C HIS A 95 -12.12 -0.56 4.55
N PRO A 96 -12.60 -1.33 5.55
CA PRO A 96 -13.65 -0.85 6.46
C PRO A 96 -13.23 0.35 7.31
N ARG A 97 -11.92 0.59 7.47
CA ARG A 97 -11.36 1.66 8.30
C ARG A 97 -10.85 2.85 7.50
N ILE A 98 -10.95 2.84 6.17
CA ILE A 98 -10.51 3.97 5.33
C ILE A 98 -11.23 5.27 5.69
N PRO A 99 -12.56 5.31 5.93
CA PRO A 99 -13.23 6.56 6.36
C PRO A 99 -12.69 7.11 7.68
N GLU A 100 -12.40 6.25 8.66
CA GLU A 100 -11.79 6.63 9.95
C GLU A 100 -10.37 7.18 9.73
N HIS A 101 -9.56 6.47 8.95
CA HIS A 101 -8.20 6.89 8.62
C HIS A 101 -8.19 8.24 7.90
N PHE A 102 -9.09 8.42 6.93
CA PHE A 102 -9.26 9.71 6.24
C PHE A 102 -9.56 10.85 7.22
N ALA A 103 -10.54 10.66 8.11
CA ALA A 103 -10.93 11.69 9.07
C ALA A 103 -9.77 12.07 10.01
N ASN A 104 -8.99 11.08 10.46
CA ASN A 104 -7.82 11.32 11.30
C ASN A 104 -6.71 12.09 10.56
N MET A 105 -6.41 11.68 9.33
CA MET A 105 -5.40 12.34 8.51
C MET A 105 -5.82 13.78 8.12
N ASP A 106 -7.09 13.99 7.78
CA ASP A 106 -7.66 15.30 7.45
C ASP A 106 -7.55 16.27 8.64
N ALA A 107 -7.91 15.81 9.84
CA ALA A 107 -7.80 16.61 11.05
C ALA A 107 -6.35 17.03 11.35
N VAL A 108 -5.42 16.09 11.25
CA VAL A 108 -4.00 16.35 11.54
C VAL A 108 -3.37 17.28 10.52
N THR A 109 -3.61 17.02 9.23
CA THR A 109 -3.01 17.84 8.16
C THR A 109 -3.55 19.28 8.17
N LYS A 110 -4.85 19.48 8.43
CA LYS A 110 -5.43 20.81 8.62
C LYS A 110 -4.83 21.55 9.81
N ALA A 111 -4.66 20.87 10.95
CA ALA A 111 -4.09 21.47 12.15
C ALA A 111 -2.63 21.90 11.99
N ASN A 112 -1.87 21.23 11.13
CA ASN A 112 -0.43 21.44 10.97
C ASN A 112 -0.03 22.08 9.62
N ASN A 113 -1.01 22.45 8.80
CA ASN A 113 -0.79 23.01 7.45
C ASN A 113 0.11 22.11 6.58
N THR A 114 -0.13 20.80 6.63
CA THR A 114 0.50 19.78 5.80
C THR A 114 -0.52 19.16 4.84
N ALA A 115 -0.16 18.12 4.13
CA ALA A 115 -1.05 17.39 3.24
C ALA A 115 -0.78 15.88 3.33
N ALA A 116 -1.80 15.08 3.01
CA ALA A 116 -1.65 13.63 2.91
C ALA A 116 -2.41 13.08 1.70
N ILE A 117 -1.81 12.11 1.03
CA ILE A 117 -2.49 11.26 0.06
C ILE A 117 -2.53 9.86 0.68
N ILE A 118 -3.74 9.36 0.90
CA ILE A 118 -3.93 8.07 1.57
C ILE A 118 -4.36 6.98 0.60
N SER A 119 -4.14 5.73 1.00
CA SER A 119 -4.68 4.55 0.30
C SER A 119 -4.20 4.43 -1.16
N VAL A 120 -2.94 4.72 -1.41
CA VAL A 120 -2.31 4.64 -2.73
C VAL A 120 -1.72 3.25 -2.96
N GLY A 121 -2.45 2.41 -3.70
CA GLY A 121 -2.05 1.05 -4.01
C GLY A 121 -2.75 0.51 -5.26
N TRP A 122 -2.96 -0.81 -5.29
CA TRP A 122 -3.77 -1.45 -6.33
C TRP A 122 -5.27 -1.31 -6.03
N ASP A 123 -5.71 -1.74 -4.84
CA ASP A 123 -7.08 -1.68 -4.37
C ASP A 123 -7.08 -1.62 -2.83
N PRO A 124 -7.27 -0.45 -2.27
CA PRO A 124 -7.59 0.85 -2.90
C PRO A 124 -6.43 1.46 -3.68
N GLY A 125 -6.77 2.30 -4.67
CA GLY A 125 -5.82 3.01 -5.52
C GLY A 125 -6.14 2.89 -6.99
N LEU A 126 -5.26 2.26 -7.79
CA LEU A 126 -5.39 2.19 -9.25
C LEU A 126 -6.73 1.59 -9.70
N PHE A 127 -7.17 0.50 -9.10
CA PHE A 127 -8.44 -0.13 -9.47
C PHE A 127 -9.65 0.72 -9.09
N SER A 128 -9.57 1.51 -8.03
CA SER A 128 -10.61 2.49 -7.68
C SER A 128 -10.76 3.53 -8.79
N LEU A 129 -9.64 4.08 -9.28
CA LEU A 129 -9.64 5.04 -10.39
C LEU A 129 -10.15 4.42 -11.69
N LEU A 130 -9.75 3.18 -11.99
CA LEU A 130 -10.22 2.47 -13.19
C LEU A 130 -11.73 2.18 -13.14
N ARG A 131 -12.28 1.88 -11.95
CA ARG A 131 -13.75 1.73 -11.80
C ARG A 131 -14.47 3.05 -12.06
N VAL A 132 -14.02 4.14 -11.46
CA VAL A 132 -14.61 5.47 -11.69
C VAL A 132 -14.54 5.87 -13.16
N LEU A 133 -13.41 5.63 -13.82
CA LEU A 133 -13.27 5.87 -15.25
C LEU A 133 -14.23 4.98 -16.06
N GLY A 134 -14.30 3.69 -15.73
CA GLY A 134 -15.22 2.74 -16.37
C GLY A 134 -16.67 3.16 -16.25
N ASP A 135 -17.13 3.52 -15.06
CA ASP A 135 -18.49 3.99 -14.78
C ASP A 135 -18.79 5.30 -15.51
N SER A 136 -17.78 6.16 -15.71
CA SER A 136 -17.95 7.43 -16.43
C SER A 136 -18.19 7.24 -17.94
N VAL A 137 -17.56 6.22 -18.55
CA VAL A 137 -17.67 5.92 -20.01
C VAL A 137 -18.79 4.93 -20.29
N LEU A 138 -19.13 4.07 -19.33
CA LEU A 138 -20.14 3.01 -19.42
C LEU A 138 -21.04 3.04 -18.18
N PRO A 139 -21.92 4.04 -18.04
CA PRO A 139 -22.69 4.29 -16.82
C PRO A 139 -23.65 3.14 -16.44
N GLU A 140 -24.06 2.32 -17.41
CA GLU A 140 -24.87 1.12 -17.16
C GLU A 140 -24.03 -0.17 -17.10
N GLY A 141 -22.70 -0.02 -17.17
CA GLY A 141 -21.76 -1.14 -17.10
C GLY A 141 -21.65 -1.73 -15.69
N LYS A 142 -21.21 -2.98 -15.62
CA LYS A 142 -20.84 -3.63 -14.35
C LYS A 142 -19.31 -3.84 -14.31
N SER A 143 -18.69 -3.43 -13.22
CA SER A 143 -17.25 -3.67 -12.99
C SER A 143 -17.01 -5.01 -12.30
N TYR A 144 -16.11 -5.80 -12.87
CA TYR A 144 -15.68 -7.07 -12.28
C TYR A 144 -14.19 -7.05 -12.05
N THR A 145 -13.74 -7.46 -10.87
CA THR A 145 -12.32 -7.56 -10.53
C THR A 145 -11.94 -9.02 -10.33
N PHE A 146 -10.98 -9.49 -11.14
CA PHE A 146 -10.39 -10.81 -10.98
C PHE A 146 -8.90 -10.65 -10.66
N TRP A 147 -8.49 -11.23 -9.54
CA TRP A 147 -7.08 -11.35 -9.22
C TRP A 147 -6.45 -12.48 -10.04
N GLY A 148 -5.35 -12.22 -10.70
CA GLY A 148 -4.61 -13.26 -11.40
C GLY A 148 -4.09 -14.33 -10.43
N LYS A 149 -3.75 -15.52 -10.96
CA LYS A 149 -3.13 -16.58 -10.17
C LYS A 149 -1.81 -16.09 -9.57
N GLY A 150 -1.81 -15.83 -8.26
CA GLY A 150 -0.65 -15.28 -7.57
C GLY A 150 -0.73 -15.37 -6.07
N VAL A 151 0.41 -15.13 -5.42
CA VAL A 151 0.52 -15.09 -3.95
C VAL A 151 -0.17 -13.83 -3.43
N SER A 152 -1.12 -14.02 -2.53
CA SER A 152 -1.69 -12.94 -1.75
C SER A 152 -0.80 -12.61 -0.56
N GLN A 153 -0.12 -11.47 -0.58
CA GLN A 153 0.82 -11.08 0.47
C GLN A 153 0.12 -10.87 1.82
N GLY A 154 -0.95 -10.09 1.85
CA GLY A 154 -1.69 -9.81 3.08
C GLY A 154 -2.32 -11.06 3.71
N HIS A 155 -2.94 -11.93 2.91
CA HIS A 155 -3.51 -13.17 3.42
C HIS A 155 -2.42 -14.16 3.87
N SER A 156 -1.30 -14.24 3.16
CA SER A 156 -0.15 -15.06 3.57
C SER A 156 0.42 -14.57 4.90
N ASP A 157 0.49 -13.27 5.11
CA ASP A 157 0.92 -12.68 6.37
C ASP A 157 -0.07 -13.00 7.51
N ALA A 158 -1.36 -12.93 7.26
CA ALA A 158 -2.40 -13.31 8.21
C ALA A 158 -2.26 -14.78 8.64
N ILE A 159 -2.01 -15.70 7.70
CA ILE A 159 -1.78 -17.12 7.99
C ILE A 159 -0.57 -17.31 8.91
N ARG A 160 0.54 -16.63 8.64
CA ARG A 160 1.76 -16.72 9.46
C ARG A 160 1.59 -16.18 10.89
N ARG A 161 0.54 -15.41 11.16
CA ARG A 161 0.22 -14.89 12.51
C ARG A 161 -0.67 -15.84 13.33
N ILE A 162 -1.15 -16.94 12.75
CA ILE A 162 -1.96 -17.92 13.44
C ILE A 162 -1.04 -18.73 14.38
N PRO A 163 -1.38 -18.85 15.68
CA PRO A 163 -0.60 -19.69 16.60
C PRO A 163 -0.46 -21.12 16.08
N GLY A 164 0.74 -21.69 16.18
CA GLY A 164 1.06 -23.04 15.66
C GLY A 164 1.41 -23.08 14.17
N VAL A 165 1.50 -21.90 13.51
CA VAL A 165 1.93 -21.80 12.11
C VAL A 165 3.33 -21.21 12.03
N LYS A 166 4.29 -22.03 11.59
CA LYS A 166 5.68 -21.61 11.36
C LYS A 166 5.83 -20.80 10.07
N ASN A 167 5.10 -21.16 9.01
CA ASN A 167 5.12 -20.45 7.73
C ASN A 167 3.84 -20.75 6.94
N GLY A 168 3.47 -19.83 6.04
CA GLY A 168 2.30 -20.01 5.20
C GLY A 168 2.30 -19.11 3.97
N LYS A 169 1.72 -19.63 2.89
CA LYS A 169 1.44 -18.86 1.66
C LYS A 169 0.03 -19.16 1.20
N GLN A 170 -0.68 -18.12 0.76
CA GLN A 170 -1.98 -18.24 0.12
C GLN A 170 -1.91 -17.75 -1.32
N TYR A 171 -2.46 -18.54 -2.21
CA TYR A 171 -2.69 -18.19 -3.60
C TYR A 171 -4.17 -17.84 -3.81
N THR A 172 -4.43 -16.80 -4.57
CA THR A 172 -5.77 -16.48 -5.07
C THR A 172 -5.84 -16.90 -6.53
N ILE A 173 -6.85 -17.70 -6.88
CA ILE A 173 -7.01 -18.30 -8.21
C ILE A 173 -8.41 -17.98 -8.69
N PRO A 174 -8.61 -17.21 -9.77
CA PRO A 174 -9.94 -16.95 -10.30
C PRO A 174 -10.53 -18.25 -10.88
N LYS A 175 -11.81 -18.48 -10.61
CA LYS A 175 -12.52 -19.60 -11.20
C LYS A 175 -12.85 -19.30 -12.66
N GLN A 176 -12.50 -20.23 -13.54
CA GLN A 176 -12.61 -20.05 -14.99
C GLN A 176 -14.04 -19.80 -15.44
N GLU A 177 -15.01 -20.46 -14.84
CA GLU A 177 -16.43 -20.30 -15.15
C GLU A 177 -16.93 -18.85 -15.06
N TYR A 178 -16.51 -18.12 -14.02
CA TYR A 178 -16.87 -16.69 -13.86
C TYR A 178 -16.11 -15.79 -14.82
N LEU A 179 -14.83 -16.09 -15.09
CA LEU A 179 -14.08 -15.37 -16.12
C LEU A 179 -14.75 -15.49 -17.48
N ASP A 180 -15.17 -16.68 -17.86
CA ASP A 180 -15.81 -16.95 -19.15
C ASP A 180 -17.21 -16.31 -19.24
N ALA A 181 -17.97 -16.33 -18.15
CA ALA A 181 -19.26 -15.66 -18.08
C ALA A 181 -19.12 -14.13 -18.28
N VAL A 182 -18.17 -13.50 -17.60
CA VAL A 182 -17.91 -12.06 -17.75
C VAL A 182 -17.40 -11.73 -19.16
N ARG A 183 -16.44 -12.50 -19.68
CA ARG A 183 -15.88 -12.28 -21.01
C ARG A 183 -16.88 -12.49 -22.15
N SER A 184 -17.84 -13.35 -21.95
CA SER A 184 -18.92 -13.58 -22.92
C SER A 184 -20.06 -12.54 -22.86
N GLY A 185 -19.97 -11.55 -21.97
CA GLY A 185 -20.98 -10.53 -21.75
C GLY A 185 -22.17 -10.97 -20.90
N LYS A 186 -22.20 -12.22 -20.42
CA LYS A 186 -23.29 -12.70 -19.53
C LYS A 186 -23.19 -12.10 -18.12
N GLY A 187 -21.97 -11.76 -17.71
CA GLY A 187 -21.74 -11.26 -16.35
C GLY A 187 -21.96 -12.31 -15.27
N THR A 188 -21.92 -11.87 -14.02
CA THR A 188 -22.25 -12.68 -12.85
C THR A 188 -22.71 -11.78 -11.71
N ASP A 189 -23.60 -12.28 -10.87
CA ASP A 189 -24.00 -11.63 -9.61
C ASP A 189 -23.33 -12.31 -8.39
N ALA A 190 -22.43 -13.26 -8.64
CA ALA A 190 -21.69 -13.94 -7.58
C ALA A 190 -20.79 -12.94 -6.81
N PRO A 191 -20.75 -13.02 -5.48
CA PRO A 191 -19.84 -12.18 -4.70
C PRO A 191 -18.38 -12.55 -4.95
N GLY A 192 -17.47 -11.59 -4.77
CA GLY A 192 -16.04 -11.74 -5.10
C GLY A 192 -15.33 -12.92 -4.43
N ASN A 193 -15.81 -13.34 -3.24
CA ASN A 193 -15.27 -14.51 -2.54
C ASN A 193 -15.67 -15.84 -3.20
N GLU A 194 -16.75 -15.88 -3.95
CA GLU A 194 -17.17 -17.07 -4.71
C GLU A 194 -16.47 -17.16 -6.07
N MET A 195 -16.10 -16.03 -6.65
CA MET A 195 -15.43 -15.98 -7.95
C MET A 195 -13.97 -16.46 -7.92
N HIS A 196 -13.42 -16.70 -6.72
CA HIS A 196 -12.03 -17.09 -6.53
C HIS A 196 -11.91 -18.32 -5.62
N LEU A 197 -10.95 -19.19 -5.94
CA LEU A 197 -10.43 -20.21 -5.04
C LEU A 197 -9.24 -19.62 -4.28
N ARG A 198 -9.12 -19.98 -3.00
CA ARG A 198 -7.96 -19.67 -2.16
C ARG A 198 -7.27 -20.97 -1.77
N GLU A 199 -6.06 -21.14 -2.25
CA GLU A 199 -5.24 -22.30 -1.95
C GLU A 199 -4.15 -21.89 -0.95
N CYS A 200 -4.13 -22.59 0.20
CA CYS A 200 -3.25 -22.27 1.30
C CYS A 200 -2.27 -23.41 1.54
N PHE A 201 -0.98 -23.09 1.57
CA PHE A 201 0.09 -23.99 1.96
C PHE A 201 0.60 -23.54 3.33
N VAL A 202 0.53 -24.43 4.32
CA VAL A 202 0.85 -24.13 5.72
C VAL A 202 1.90 -25.08 6.23
N VAL A 203 2.93 -24.55 6.87
CA VAL A 203 3.94 -25.33 7.61
C VAL A 203 3.62 -25.16 9.10
N PRO A 204 3.19 -26.20 9.82
CA PRO A 204 2.99 -26.15 11.26
C PRO A 204 4.33 -26.05 12.01
N GLU A 205 4.27 -25.64 13.28
CA GLU A 205 5.40 -25.64 14.22
C GLU A 205 5.85 -27.06 14.59
#